data_1a5bc3082ad96f3dcba949800aa4bb60
#
_entry.id   1a5bc3082ad96f3dcba949800aa4bb60
#
_cell.length_a   1.000
_cell.length_b   1.000
_cell.length_c   1.000
_cell.angle_alpha   90.00
_cell.angle_beta   90.00
_cell.angle_gamma   90.00
#
_symmetry.space_group_name_H-M   'P 1'
#
loop_
_entity.id
_entity.type
_entity.pdbx_description
1 polymer ?
#
loop_
_entity_poly.entity_id
_entity_poly.type
_entity_poly.pdbx_seq_one_letter_code
_entity_poly.pdbx_strand_id
1 'polypeptide(L)'
;GVSSSLSADEFFNKCLEGTLQEDDFAFFKKGQSEAEVKGSVRRKINALPNLSSLFEAETLVEEDFVKNRVKCTFAAGKTACTLGFASSFPSKPQSLMKGNQLNADKAKTAELVLRRKRGESVFDEIVFGDNEAIAKYISKIQPLLSERLIGLI
;
A
#
# COMPACT_ATOMS: atom_id res chain seq x y z
N GLY A 1 -20.61 -0.11 -7.97
CA GLY A 1 -19.57 0.17 -7.00
C GLY A 1 -20.06 0.17 -5.58
N VAL A 2 -19.16 0.50 -4.72
CA VAL A 2 -19.42 0.77 -3.32
C VAL A 2 -19.22 2.27 -3.14
N SER A 3 -20.18 2.96 -2.57
CA SER A 3 -20.05 4.37 -2.19
C SER A 3 -20.20 4.51 -0.69
N SER A 4 -19.61 5.54 -0.12
CA SER A 4 -19.80 5.90 1.28
C SER A 4 -20.53 7.24 1.33
N SER A 5 -21.42 7.39 2.30
CA SER A 5 -22.07 8.67 2.63
C SER A 5 -21.16 9.56 3.50
N LEU A 6 -20.05 9.00 4.00
CA LEU A 6 -19.07 9.73 4.80
C LEU A 6 -18.32 10.73 3.94
N SER A 7 -18.00 11.89 4.50
CA SER A 7 -16.98 12.78 3.95
C SER A 7 -15.59 12.11 3.98
N ALA A 8 -14.64 12.65 3.24
CA ALA A 8 -13.26 12.12 3.22
C ALA A 8 -12.62 12.13 4.62
N ASP A 9 -12.87 13.18 5.40
CA ASP A 9 -12.31 13.33 6.74
C ASP A 9 -12.96 12.35 7.74
N GLU A 10 -14.29 12.18 7.69
CA GLU A 10 -14.98 11.19 8.51
C GLU A 10 -14.52 9.76 8.18
N PHE A 11 -14.38 9.45 6.89
CA PHE A 11 -13.86 8.15 6.44
C PHE A 11 -12.45 7.91 6.99
N PHE A 12 -11.56 8.90 6.86
CA PHE A 12 -10.19 8.82 7.35
C PHE A 12 -10.13 8.64 8.88
N ASN A 13 -10.91 9.42 9.62
CA ASN A 13 -10.96 9.33 11.08
C ASN A 13 -11.48 7.96 11.54
N LYS A 14 -12.56 7.46 10.95
CA LYS A 14 -13.06 6.11 11.24
C LYS A 14 -12.06 5.00 10.91
N CYS A 15 -11.23 5.18 9.86
CA CYS A 15 -10.14 4.26 9.57
C CYS A 15 -9.07 4.27 10.68
N LEU A 16 -8.67 5.45 11.16
CA LEU A 16 -7.69 5.59 12.23
C LEU A 16 -8.19 5.00 13.55
N GLU A 17 -9.45 5.25 13.87
CA GLU A 17 -10.10 4.78 15.10
C GLU A 17 -10.49 3.29 15.04
N GLY A 18 -10.42 2.67 13.87
CA GLY A 18 -10.88 1.30 13.67
C GLY A 18 -12.41 1.12 13.80
N THR A 19 -13.17 2.20 13.63
CA THR A 19 -14.64 2.22 13.80
C THR A 19 -15.40 2.12 12.47
N LEU A 20 -14.71 2.00 11.34
CA LEU A 20 -15.32 1.85 10.02
C LEU A 20 -16.09 0.52 9.92
N GLN A 21 -17.38 0.59 9.53
CA GLN A 21 -18.27 -0.55 9.47
C GLN A 21 -18.97 -0.68 8.11
N GLU A 22 -19.63 -1.80 7.87
CA GLU A 22 -20.37 -2.03 6.62
C GLU A 22 -21.48 -1.00 6.40
N ASP A 23 -22.12 -0.55 7.46
CA ASP A 23 -23.24 0.42 7.40
C ASP A 23 -22.80 1.82 6.97
N ASP A 24 -21.49 2.08 6.97
CA ASP A 24 -20.91 3.30 6.40
C ASP A 24 -20.90 3.30 4.86
N PHE A 25 -21.35 2.21 4.22
CA PHE A 25 -21.30 2.03 2.78
C PHE A 25 -22.68 1.72 2.18
N ALA A 26 -22.93 2.29 1.01
CA ALA A 26 -24.01 1.88 0.12
C ALA A 26 -23.47 0.91 -0.94
N PHE A 27 -24.12 -0.24 -1.09
CA PHE A 27 -23.69 -1.32 -1.97
C PHE A 27 -24.47 -1.28 -3.27
N PHE A 28 -23.78 -0.93 -4.35
CA PHE A 28 -24.36 -0.80 -5.67
C PHE A 28 -23.43 -1.41 -6.72
N LYS A 29 -23.68 -2.67 -7.12
CA LYS A 29 -22.89 -3.25 -8.20
C LYS A 29 -23.75 -4.12 -9.12
N LYS A 30 -23.89 -3.70 -10.37
CA LYS A 30 -24.62 -4.46 -11.38
C LYS A 30 -23.96 -5.84 -11.57
N GLY A 31 -24.75 -6.90 -11.48
CA GLY A 31 -24.30 -8.27 -11.71
C GLY A 31 -23.60 -8.96 -10.52
N GLN A 32 -23.65 -8.39 -9.31
CA GLN A 32 -23.23 -9.06 -8.09
C GLN A 32 -24.32 -8.96 -7.02
N SER A 33 -24.45 -9.99 -6.19
CA SER A 33 -25.35 -9.95 -5.04
C SER A 33 -24.83 -8.95 -3.99
N GLU A 34 -25.73 -8.38 -3.20
CA GLU A 34 -25.38 -7.49 -2.09
C GLU A 34 -24.43 -8.19 -1.11
N ALA A 35 -24.67 -9.47 -0.81
CA ALA A 35 -23.83 -10.27 0.08
C ALA A 35 -22.37 -10.39 -0.41
N GLU A 36 -22.16 -10.57 -1.72
CA GLU A 36 -20.79 -10.63 -2.30
C GLU A 36 -20.06 -9.30 -2.18
N VAL A 37 -20.78 -8.19 -2.41
CA VAL A 37 -20.21 -6.84 -2.31
C VAL A 37 -19.89 -6.51 -0.85
N LYS A 38 -20.82 -6.79 0.09
CA LYS A 38 -20.58 -6.66 1.54
C LYS A 38 -19.38 -7.48 2.00
N GLY A 39 -19.28 -8.74 1.58
CA GLY A 39 -18.13 -9.58 1.88
C GLY A 39 -16.81 -9.01 1.35
N SER A 40 -16.82 -8.35 0.19
CA SER A 40 -15.63 -7.68 -0.35
C SER A 40 -15.22 -6.47 0.50
N VAL A 41 -16.19 -5.64 0.92
CA VAL A 41 -15.93 -4.47 1.78
C VAL A 41 -15.40 -4.91 3.14
N ARG A 42 -16.06 -5.88 3.77
CA ARG A 42 -15.62 -6.42 5.08
C ARG A 42 -14.17 -6.90 5.04
N ARG A 43 -13.76 -7.61 3.97
CA ARG A 43 -12.36 -8.03 3.81
C ARG A 43 -11.40 -6.85 3.72
N LYS A 44 -11.79 -5.75 3.06
CA LYS A 44 -10.98 -4.54 2.96
C LYS A 44 -10.88 -3.82 4.30
N ILE A 45 -11.99 -3.62 5.00
CA ILE A 45 -12.01 -3.02 6.34
C ILE A 45 -11.07 -3.79 7.28
N ASN A 46 -11.16 -5.12 7.30
CA ASN A 46 -10.30 -5.96 8.13
C ASN A 46 -8.81 -5.93 7.71
N ALA A 47 -8.50 -5.56 6.49
CA ALA A 47 -7.11 -5.43 6.01
C ALA A 47 -6.50 -4.05 6.31
N LEU A 48 -7.31 -3.01 6.50
CA LEU A 48 -6.82 -1.64 6.72
C LEU A 48 -5.84 -1.49 7.89
N PRO A 49 -6.06 -2.07 9.08
CA PRO A 49 -5.13 -1.96 10.20
C PRO A 49 -3.73 -2.49 9.90
N ASN A 50 -3.60 -3.37 8.91
CA ASN A 50 -2.31 -3.97 8.55
C ASN A 50 -1.49 -3.11 7.57
N LEU A 51 -2.06 -2.01 7.05
CA LEU A 51 -1.36 -1.14 6.11
C LEU A 51 -0.19 -0.41 6.75
N SER A 52 -0.31 0.01 8.02
CA SER A 52 0.75 0.71 8.73
C SER A 52 2.04 -0.11 8.80
N SER A 53 1.90 -1.41 9.05
CA SER A 53 3.04 -2.32 9.19
C SER A 53 3.53 -2.92 7.86
N LEU A 54 2.85 -2.64 6.74
CA LEU A 54 3.19 -3.25 5.45
C LEU A 54 4.63 -2.95 5.02
N PHE A 55 5.12 -1.75 5.31
CA PHE A 55 6.44 -1.28 4.89
C PHE A 55 7.46 -1.18 6.02
N GLU A 56 7.11 -1.54 7.27
CA GLU A 56 7.97 -1.39 8.45
C GLU A 56 8.96 -2.52 8.66
N ALA A 57 8.88 -3.57 7.87
CA ALA A 57 9.79 -4.71 7.91
C ALA A 57 9.86 -5.34 6.52
N GLU A 58 10.49 -6.50 6.41
CA GLU A 58 10.58 -7.25 5.16
C GLU A 58 9.25 -7.30 4.40
N THR A 59 9.22 -6.73 3.21
CA THR A 59 8.05 -6.60 2.36
C THR A 59 8.36 -7.21 1.00
N LEU A 60 7.44 -8.01 0.49
CA LEU A 60 7.54 -8.54 -0.87
C LEU A 60 6.93 -7.55 -1.85
N VAL A 61 7.53 -7.43 -3.03
CA VAL A 61 7.04 -6.59 -4.13
C VAL A 61 7.00 -7.40 -5.41
N GLU A 62 5.90 -7.30 -6.15
CA GLU A 62 5.72 -7.89 -7.47
C GLU A 62 5.42 -6.78 -8.48
N GLU A 63 6.24 -6.67 -9.53
CA GLU A 63 6.01 -5.79 -10.68
C GLU A 63 4.97 -6.42 -11.63
N ASP A 64 4.25 -5.59 -12.38
CA ASP A 64 3.21 -6.02 -13.33
C ASP A 64 2.17 -6.97 -12.69
N PHE A 65 1.76 -6.62 -11.47
CA PHE A 65 0.86 -7.45 -10.68
C PHE A 65 -0.50 -7.61 -11.34
N VAL A 66 -0.92 -8.86 -11.50
CA VAL A 66 -2.24 -9.23 -12.01
C VAL A 66 -2.86 -10.31 -11.13
N LYS A 67 -4.02 -10.01 -10.55
CA LYS A 67 -4.81 -10.98 -9.78
C LYS A 67 -6.28 -10.85 -10.14
N ASN A 68 -6.87 -11.89 -10.72
CA ASN A 68 -8.23 -11.85 -11.23
C ASN A 68 -8.43 -10.69 -12.22
N ARG A 69 -9.25 -9.70 -11.85
CA ARG A 69 -9.52 -8.50 -12.64
C ARG A 69 -8.72 -7.26 -12.20
N VAL A 70 -7.88 -7.41 -11.17
CA VAL A 70 -7.04 -6.33 -10.66
C VAL A 70 -5.71 -6.35 -11.41
N LYS A 71 -5.37 -5.23 -12.04
CA LYS A 71 -4.08 -5.00 -12.68
C LYS A 71 -3.44 -3.78 -12.04
N CYS A 72 -2.22 -3.91 -11.59
CA CYS A 72 -1.44 -2.85 -10.93
C CYS A 72 -0.04 -2.81 -11.53
N THR A 73 0.58 -1.64 -11.57
CA THR A 73 1.98 -1.50 -12.00
C THR A 73 2.91 -2.32 -11.12
N PHE A 74 2.65 -2.27 -9.82
CA PHE A 74 3.27 -3.17 -8.85
C PHE A 74 2.34 -3.37 -7.65
N ALA A 75 2.63 -4.38 -6.86
CA ALA A 75 1.96 -4.61 -5.59
C ALA A 75 2.98 -4.93 -4.50
N ALA A 76 2.73 -4.44 -3.29
CA ALA A 76 3.48 -4.79 -2.10
C ALA A 76 2.63 -5.70 -1.21
N GLY A 77 3.21 -6.74 -0.65
CA GLY A 77 2.46 -7.74 0.11
C GLY A 77 3.23 -8.35 1.27
N LYS A 78 2.46 -8.68 2.30
CA LYS A 78 2.85 -9.50 3.46
C LYS A 78 1.73 -10.49 3.76
N THR A 79 1.94 -11.31 4.78
CA THR A 79 0.97 -12.33 5.22
C THR A 79 -0.44 -11.76 5.41
N ALA A 80 -0.57 -10.55 5.98
CA ALA A 80 -1.86 -9.98 6.36
C ALA A 80 -2.61 -9.27 5.22
N CYS A 81 -1.89 -8.60 4.32
CA CYS A 81 -2.49 -7.86 3.22
C CYS A 81 -1.56 -7.67 2.02
N THR A 82 -2.16 -7.33 0.89
CA THR A 82 -1.47 -6.90 -0.33
C THR A 82 -2.06 -5.58 -0.81
N LEU A 83 -1.21 -4.61 -1.09
CA LEU A 83 -1.56 -3.30 -1.62
C LEU A 83 -1.05 -3.15 -3.04
N GLY A 84 -1.96 -2.98 -3.99
CA GLY A 84 -1.63 -2.72 -5.40
C GLY A 84 -1.62 -1.23 -5.71
N PHE A 85 -0.73 -0.82 -6.63
CA PHE A 85 -0.48 0.56 -7.00
C PHE A 85 -0.72 0.79 -8.49
N ALA A 86 -1.34 1.94 -8.81
CA ALA A 86 -1.60 2.38 -10.17
C ALA A 86 -0.35 2.94 -10.85
N SER A 87 -0.37 2.95 -12.19
CA SER A 87 0.64 3.57 -13.04
C SER A 87 0.51 5.09 -13.04
N SER A 88 0.90 5.74 -11.97
CA SER A 88 1.00 7.20 -11.88
C SER A 88 2.34 7.57 -11.25
N PHE A 89 2.80 8.80 -11.45
CA PHE A 89 3.98 9.29 -10.76
C PHE A 89 3.62 10.50 -9.90
N PRO A 90 3.74 10.39 -8.57
CA PRO A 90 4.00 9.17 -7.80
C PRO A 90 2.89 8.14 -7.92
N SER A 91 3.24 6.86 -7.81
CA SER A 91 2.26 5.77 -7.82
C SER A 91 1.28 5.90 -6.66
N LYS A 92 0.00 5.65 -6.92
CA LYS A 92 -1.07 5.78 -5.93
C LYS A 92 -1.64 4.41 -5.56
N PRO A 93 -2.01 4.19 -4.29
CA PRO A 93 -2.76 3.00 -3.90
C PRO A 93 -4.03 2.85 -4.73
N GLN A 94 -4.24 1.66 -5.29
CA GLN A 94 -5.38 1.34 -6.14
C GLN A 94 -6.25 0.22 -5.56
N SER A 95 -5.65 -0.80 -4.98
CA SER A 95 -6.38 -1.97 -4.51
C SER A 95 -5.77 -2.54 -3.25
N LEU A 96 -6.60 -2.74 -2.22
CA LEU A 96 -6.24 -3.44 -0.99
C LEU A 96 -6.89 -4.82 -0.99
N MET A 97 -6.10 -5.85 -0.74
CA MET A 97 -6.51 -7.24 -0.71
C MET A 97 -6.09 -7.89 0.61
N LYS A 98 -6.92 -8.81 1.13
CA LYS A 98 -6.61 -9.59 2.32
C LYS A 98 -5.55 -10.65 1.98
N GLY A 99 -4.60 -10.83 2.87
CA GLY A 99 -3.54 -11.83 2.77
C GLY A 99 -2.49 -11.52 1.71
N ASN A 100 -1.47 -12.35 1.63
CA ASN A 100 -0.48 -12.27 0.56
C ASN A 100 -1.09 -12.81 -0.74
N GLN A 101 -1.25 -11.92 -1.73
CA GLN A 101 -1.80 -12.24 -3.05
C GLN A 101 -0.73 -12.26 -4.14
N LEU A 102 0.53 -12.00 -3.78
CA LEU A 102 1.65 -12.00 -4.72
C LEU A 102 1.94 -13.41 -5.24
N ASN A 103 2.47 -13.47 -6.45
CA ASN A 103 2.99 -14.71 -7.02
C ASN A 103 4.39 -14.95 -6.42
N ALA A 104 4.57 -16.09 -5.74
CA ALA A 104 5.83 -16.43 -5.08
C ALA A 104 7.02 -16.49 -6.04
N ASP A 105 6.79 -16.87 -7.31
CA ASP A 105 7.86 -16.97 -8.32
C ASP A 105 8.30 -15.61 -8.88
N LYS A 106 7.47 -14.57 -8.69
CA LYS A 106 7.73 -13.21 -9.21
C LYS A 106 8.05 -12.20 -8.12
N ALA A 107 7.55 -12.46 -6.92
CA ALA A 107 7.74 -11.55 -5.80
C ALA A 107 9.20 -11.51 -5.37
N LYS A 108 9.72 -10.30 -5.11
CA LYS A 108 11.07 -10.04 -4.62
C LYS A 108 10.97 -9.29 -3.30
N THR A 109 11.90 -9.56 -2.39
CA THR A 109 12.01 -8.79 -1.15
C THR A 109 12.47 -7.36 -1.46
N ALA A 110 11.79 -6.37 -0.91
CA ALA A 110 12.27 -4.99 -0.93
C ALA A 110 13.52 -4.89 -0.06
N GLU A 111 14.63 -4.41 -0.62
CA GLU A 111 15.90 -4.25 0.10
C GLU A 111 15.98 -2.91 0.85
N LEU A 112 15.23 -1.92 0.38
CA LEU A 112 15.22 -0.58 0.94
C LEU A 112 13.81 0.03 0.90
N VAL A 113 13.36 0.54 2.02
CA VAL A 113 12.13 1.34 2.14
C VAL A 113 12.46 2.67 2.80
N LEU A 114 12.21 3.75 2.10
CA LEU A 114 12.45 5.11 2.57
C LEU A 114 11.13 5.83 2.81
N ARG A 115 11.10 6.73 3.78
CA ARG A 115 9.97 7.57 4.11
C ARG A 115 10.33 9.05 4.05
N ARG A 116 9.38 9.87 3.63
CA ARG A 116 9.43 11.33 3.74
C ARG A 116 8.15 11.86 4.37
N LYS A 117 8.22 13.00 5.00
CA LYS A 117 7.03 13.70 5.48
C LYS A 117 6.20 14.21 4.30
N ARG A 118 4.90 14.33 4.51
CA ARG A 118 4.00 14.91 3.51
C ARG A 118 4.43 16.34 3.18
N GLY A 119 4.58 16.63 1.89
CA GLY A 119 5.02 17.95 1.41
C GLY A 119 6.53 18.07 1.18
N GLU A 120 7.34 17.19 1.76
CA GLU A 120 8.78 17.17 1.49
C GLU A 120 9.10 16.57 0.11
N SER A 121 10.16 17.06 -0.52
CA SER A 121 10.63 16.58 -1.83
C SER A 121 11.59 15.40 -1.72
N VAL A 122 12.28 15.26 -0.59
CA VAL A 122 13.33 14.27 -0.38
C VAL A 122 12.96 13.29 0.74
N PHE A 123 13.44 12.07 0.64
CA PHE A 123 13.33 11.04 1.68
C PHE A 123 14.37 11.30 2.77
N ASP A 124 13.94 11.21 4.02
CA ASP A 124 14.72 11.58 5.20
C ASP A 124 14.84 10.44 6.22
N GLU A 125 14.13 9.35 6.02
CA GLU A 125 14.07 8.25 6.97
C GLU A 125 14.22 6.90 6.27
N ILE A 126 15.03 6.01 6.85
CA ILE A 126 15.11 4.59 6.49
C ILE A 126 14.07 3.87 7.35
N VAL A 127 13.05 3.30 6.72
CA VAL A 127 12.03 2.48 7.39
C VAL A 127 12.46 1.02 7.44
N PHE A 128 13.09 0.55 6.37
CA PHE A 128 13.65 -0.79 6.25
C PHE A 128 14.88 -0.77 5.35
N GLY A 129 15.85 -1.62 5.65
CA GLY A 129 17.17 -1.62 5.02
C GLY A 129 18.22 -0.88 5.86
N ASP A 130 19.37 -0.70 5.29
CA ASP A 130 20.54 -0.10 5.92
C ASP A 130 21.33 0.82 4.98
N ASN A 131 22.45 1.34 5.45
CA ASN A 131 23.32 2.22 4.67
C ASN A 131 23.94 1.51 3.47
N GLU A 132 24.19 0.21 3.55
CA GLU A 132 24.74 -0.58 2.43
C GLU A 132 23.69 -0.67 1.31
N ALA A 133 22.41 -0.83 1.65
CA ALA A 133 21.32 -0.81 0.69
C ALA A 133 21.19 0.57 0.02
N ILE A 134 21.38 1.68 0.75
CA ILE A 134 21.43 3.02 0.17
C ILE A 134 22.61 3.14 -0.79
N ALA A 135 23.82 2.74 -0.37
CA ALA A 135 25.02 2.82 -1.18
C ALA A 135 24.87 2.02 -2.49
N LYS A 136 24.27 0.83 -2.42
CA LYS A 136 23.97 -0.01 -3.60
C LYS A 136 23.14 0.70 -4.65
N TYR A 137 22.17 1.53 -4.23
CA TYR A 137 21.24 2.21 -5.12
C TYR A 137 21.52 3.70 -5.32
N ILE A 138 22.58 4.24 -4.71
CA ILE A 138 22.86 5.68 -4.64
C ILE A 138 22.81 6.38 -6.00
N SER A 139 23.38 5.76 -7.05
CA SER A 139 23.38 6.33 -8.40
C SER A 139 21.98 6.61 -8.97
N LYS A 140 20.95 5.92 -8.46
CA LYS A 140 19.55 6.06 -8.91
C LYS A 140 18.72 6.94 -7.99
N ILE A 141 19.03 6.95 -6.68
CA ILE A 141 18.16 7.55 -5.66
C ILE A 141 18.74 8.83 -5.04
N GLN A 142 20.01 9.15 -5.27
CA GLN A 142 20.67 10.32 -4.68
C GLN A 142 19.85 11.62 -4.78
N PRO A 143 19.24 11.98 -5.92
CA PRO A 143 18.42 13.20 -6.00
C PRO A 143 17.17 13.18 -5.15
N LEU A 144 16.79 12.02 -4.64
CA LEU A 144 15.60 11.81 -3.81
C LEU A 144 15.92 11.74 -2.31
N LEU A 145 17.21 11.79 -1.93
CA LEU A 145 17.64 11.65 -0.53
C LEU A 145 17.93 13.01 0.09
N SER A 146 17.65 13.14 1.39
CA SER A 146 18.11 14.27 2.19
C SER A 146 19.63 14.23 2.37
N GLU A 147 20.25 15.40 2.61
CA GLU A 147 21.69 15.49 2.92
C GLU A 147 22.09 14.59 4.10
N ARG A 148 21.18 14.44 5.07
CA ARG A 148 21.39 13.56 6.23
C ARG A 148 21.57 12.11 5.82
N LEU A 149 20.77 11.59 4.90
CA LEU A 149 20.89 10.21 4.43
C LEU A 149 22.11 10.03 3.52
N ILE A 150 22.44 11.03 2.70
CA ILE A 150 23.66 11.03 1.87
C ILE A 150 24.92 10.99 2.75
N GLY A 151 24.91 11.71 3.87
CA GLY A 151 26.03 11.76 4.82
C GLY A 151 26.25 10.47 5.64
N LEU A 152 25.36 9.47 5.51
CA LEU A 152 25.51 8.15 6.17
C LEU A 152 26.31 7.13 5.32
N ILE A 153 26.57 7.47 4.06
CA ILE A 153 27.29 6.63 3.09
C ILE A 153 28.71 7.15 2.94
#